data_55234738afa0fcc3f691cee094a89e69
#
_entry.id   55234738afa0fcc3f691cee094a89e69
#
_cell.length_a   1.000
_cell.length_b   1.000
_cell.length_c   1.000
_cell.angle_alpha   90.00
_cell.angle_beta   90.00
_cell.angle_gamma   90.00
#
_symmetry.space_group_name_H-M   'P 1'
#
loop_
_entity.id
_entity.type
_entity.pdbx_description
1 polymer ?
#
loop_
_entity_poly.entity_id
_entity_poly.type
_entity_poly.pdbx_seq_one_letter_code
_entity_poly.pdbx_strand_id
1 'polypeptide(L)'
;LLCSKVTKYILGIINPTLNYQVGDIGKIPVIIDKKAFDQIVHLSKSSIRLSKIDWDSYETSWNFQRHSLINSSKIQTAFEKWRKECEHRFNQLRSNEEELNRIFIDIYGLQDELSLQVEDKDITVRKADLERDIKSFISYAVGCMFGRYSLDVEGLAYAGGDWNSSKYSNFIPDADNIIPIMDEEYFDDDIVCQFVDFVKVVYGE
;
A
#
# COMPACT_ATOMS: atom_id res chain seq x y z
N LEU A 1 6.09 -19.81 7.78
CA LEU A 1 5.29 -20.77 8.52
C LEU A 1 4.16 -20.05 9.29
N LEU A 2 4.44 -19.10 10.18
CA LEU A 2 3.41 -18.50 11.05
C LEU A 2 2.20 -17.90 10.31
N CYS A 3 2.38 -17.41 9.10
CA CYS A 3 1.30 -16.90 8.25
C CYS A 3 0.67 -17.96 7.32
N SER A 4 1.04 -19.25 7.46
CA SER A 4 0.51 -20.33 6.61
C SER A 4 -0.77 -20.93 7.16
N LYS A 5 -1.52 -21.61 6.29
CA LYS A 5 -2.71 -22.39 6.67
C LYS A 5 -2.40 -23.51 7.65
N VAL A 6 -1.19 -24.08 7.58
CA VAL A 6 -0.72 -25.10 8.51
C VAL A 6 -0.72 -24.54 9.95
N THR A 7 -0.17 -23.36 10.17
CA THR A 7 -0.18 -22.73 11.49
C THR A 7 -1.61 -22.44 11.97
N LYS A 8 -2.47 -21.91 11.10
CA LYS A 8 -3.88 -21.64 11.43
C LYS A 8 -4.60 -22.92 11.86
N TYR A 9 -4.37 -24.03 11.15
CA TYR A 9 -4.93 -25.33 11.46
C TYR A 9 -4.45 -25.88 12.82
N ILE A 10 -3.14 -25.87 13.05
CA ILE A 10 -2.54 -26.35 14.32
C ILE A 10 -3.01 -25.50 15.49
N LEU A 11 -3.03 -24.18 15.36
CA LEU A 11 -3.51 -23.27 16.41
C LEU A 11 -5.00 -23.48 16.71
N GLY A 12 -5.82 -23.77 15.69
CA GLY A 12 -7.24 -24.10 15.90
C GLY A 12 -7.46 -25.35 16.72
N ILE A 13 -6.51 -26.31 16.68
CA ILE A 13 -6.53 -27.52 17.53
C ILE A 13 -6.04 -27.20 18.94
N ILE A 14 -4.95 -26.43 19.08
CA ILE A 14 -4.31 -26.12 20.37
C ILE A 14 -5.19 -25.17 21.20
N ASN A 15 -5.73 -24.15 20.56
CA ASN A 15 -6.57 -23.13 21.19
C ASN A 15 -7.68 -22.69 20.21
N PRO A 16 -8.90 -23.25 20.34
CA PRO A 16 -10.02 -22.94 19.43
C PRO A 16 -10.68 -21.59 19.71
N THR A 17 -10.02 -20.69 20.45
CA THR A 17 -10.51 -19.35 20.75
C THR A 17 -9.99 -18.31 19.73
N LEU A 18 -10.53 -17.09 19.79
CA LEU A 18 -10.11 -15.99 18.89
C LEU A 18 -8.75 -15.38 19.26
N ASN A 19 -8.28 -15.62 20.49
CA ASN A 19 -7.06 -14.98 21.01
C ASN A 19 -5.98 -16.04 21.27
N TYR A 20 -4.87 -15.94 20.54
CA TYR A 20 -3.70 -16.77 20.74
C TYR A 20 -2.72 -16.11 21.71
N GLN A 21 -2.26 -16.89 22.69
CA GLN A 21 -1.22 -16.45 23.61
C GLN A 21 0.17 -16.86 23.10
N VAL A 22 1.21 -16.21 23.62
CA VAL A 22 2.61 -16.55 23.29
C VAL A 22 2.92 -18.04 23.53
N GLY A 23 2.33 -18.61 24.60
CA GLY A 23 2.46 -20.03 24.91
C GLY A 23 1.82 -20.97 23.87
N ASP A 24 0.77 -20.54 23.17
CA ASP A 24 0.14 -21.34 22.12
C ASP A 24 1.01 -21.35 20.86
N ILE A 25 1.55 -20.18 20.49
CA ILE A 25 2.49 -20.04 19.37
C ILE A 25 3.75 -20.87 19.64
N GLY A 26 4.25 -20.90 20.88
CA GLY A 26 5.43 -21.68 21.27
C GLY A 26 5.25 -23.20 21.18
N LYS A 27 4.01 -23.70 21.10
CA LYS A 27 3.70 -25.14 20.96
C LYS A 27 3.67 -25.60 19.49
N ILE A 28 3.75 -24.67 18.51
CA ILE A 28 3.74 -25.03 17.09
C ILE A 28 5.03 -25.79 16.77
N PRO A 29 4.94 -27.04 16.28
CA PRO A 29 6.13 -27.78 15.87
C PRO A 29 6.77 -27.14 14.65
N VAL A 30 8.07 -26.88 14.69
CA VAL A 30 8.83 -26.30 13.58
C VAL A 30 9.64 -27.41 12.89
N ILE A 31 9.27 -27.73 11.66
CA ILE A 31 10.01 -28.69 10.83
C ILE A 31 10.87 -27.90 9.84
N ILE A 32 12.18 -28.14 9.85
CA ILE A 32 13.14 -27.50 8.95
C ILE A 32 13.48 -28.47 7.82
N ASP A 33 12.94 -28.19 6.63
CA ASP A 33 13.32 -28.88 5.40
C ASP A 33 14.41 -28.10 4.68
N LYS A 34 15.62 -28.66 4.64
CA LYS A 34 16.78 -28.02 3.99
C LYS A 34 16.61 -27.88 2.48
N LYS A 35 15.81 -28.75 1.83
CA LYS A 35 15.59 -28.69 0.37
C LYS A 35 14.65 -27.55 -0.01
N ALA A 36 13.65 -27.28 0.80
CA ALA A 36 12.68 -26.21 0.58
C ALA A 36 13.13 -24.85 1.14
N PHE A 37 14.20 -24.81 1.95
CA PHE A 37 14.59 -23.63 2.71
C PHE A 37 14.81 -22.38 1.83
N ASP A 38 15.59 -22.49 0.77
CA ASP A 38 15.90 -21.35 -0.09
C ASP A 38 14.67 -20.84 -0.83
N GLN A 39 13.78 -21.73 -1.25
CA GLN A 39 12.52 -21.36 -1.89
C GLN A 39 11.58 -20.64 -0.91
N ILE A 40 11.45 -21.14 0.31
CA ILE A 40 10.66 -20.49 1.38
C ILE A 40 11.21 -19.08 1.66
N VAL A 41 12.53 -18.93 1.77
CA VAL A 41 13.17 -17.62 2.01
C VAL A 41 12.89 -16.66 0.84
N HIS A 42 13.02 -17.13 -0.40
CA HIS A 42 12.75 -16.30 -1.58
C HIS A 42 11.30 -15.82 -1.63
N LEU A 43 10.33 -16.72 -1.49
CA LEU A 43 8.91 -16.42 -1.51
C LEU A 43 8.53 -15.46 -0.35
N SER A 44 9.04 -15.71 0.86
CA SER A 44 8.79 -14.85 2.02
C SER A 44 9.33 -13.45 1.82
N LYS A 45 10.56 -13.29 1.32
CA LYS A 45 11.14 -11.98 1.00
C LYS A 45 10.36 -11.26 -0.10
N SER A 46 9.92 -11.99 -1.14
CA SER A 46 9.07 -11.45 -2.20
C SER A 46 7.75 -10.93 -1.63
N SER A 47 7.07 -11.71 -0.78
CA SER A 47 5.80 -11.32 -0.15
C SER A 47 5.94 -10.09 0.75
N ILE A 48 6.99 -10.03 1.57
CA ILE A 48 7.31 -8.86 2.40
C ILE A 48 7.53 -7.61 1.53
N ARG A 49 8.27 -7.76 0.42
CA ARG A 49 8.51 -6.64 -0.51
C ARG A 49 7.22 -6.14 -1.15
N LEU A 50 6.35 -7.03 -1.61
CA LEU A 50 5.06 -6.67 -2.21
C LEU A 50 4.17 -5.91 -1.22
N SER A 51 4.06 -6.42 0.02
CA SER A 51 3.29 -5.77 1.09
C SER A 51 3.88 -4.41 1.46
N LYS A 52 5.23 -4.28 1.49
CA LYS A 52 5.88 -3.00 1.74
C LYS A 52 5.62 -1.98 0.63
N ILE A 53 5.71 -2.38 -0.64
CA ILE A 53 5.43 -1.50 -1.78
C ILE A 53 3.97 -1.02 -1.73
N ASP A 54 3.03 -1.91 -1.41
CA ASP A 54 1.62 -1.53 -1.26
C ASP A 54 1.42 -0.52 -0.13
N TRP A 55 1.99 -0.79 1.05
CA TRP A 55 1.93 0.11 2.20
C TRP A 55 2.55 1.49 1.91
N ASP A 56 3.72 1.52 1.29
CA ASP A 56 4.45 2.75 0.99
C ASP A 56 3.81 3.57 -0.16
N SER A 57 2.81 3.01 -0.85
CA SER A 57 2.04 3.74 -1.87
C SER A 57 0.99 4.68 -1.30
N TYR A 58 0.77 4.68 0.02
CA TYR A 58 -0.26 5.49 0.69
C TYR A 58 0.36 6.44 1.71
N GLU A 59 -0.28 7.61 1.89
CA GLU A 59 0.16 8.68 2.81
C GLU A 59 0.25 8.27 4.29
N THR A 60 -0.32 7.11 4.65
CA THR A 60 -0.18 6.52 5.98
C THR A 60 1.21 5.97 6.26
N SER A 61 2.02 5.75 5.22
CA SER A 61 3.41 5.29 5.37
C SER A 61 4.38 6.44 5.59
N TRP A 62 5.33 6.25 6.50
CA TRP A 62 6.50 7.15 6.66
C TRP A 62 7.43 7.16 5.43
N ASN A 63 7.36 6.13 4.59
CA ASN A 63 8.16 6.01 3.37
C ASN A 63 7.37 6.42 2.12
N PHE A 64 6.18 7.00 2.27
CA PHE A 64 5.41 7.54 1.16
C PHE A 64 6.22 8.60 0.41
N GLN A 65 6.35 8.46 -0.90
CA GLN A 65 7.16 9.35 -1.72
C GLN A 65 6.30 10.28 -2.56
N ARG A 66 5.33 9.71 -3.28
CA ARG A 66 4.55 10.44 -4.27
C ARG A 66 3.25 9.69 -4.59
N HIS A 67 2.18 10.41 -4.87
CA HIS A 67 0.91 9.78 -5.22
C HIS A 67 0.97 9.11 -6.59
N SER A 68 0.45 7.88 -6.70
CA SER A 68 0.59 7.05 -7.91
C SER A 68 -0.10 7.64 -9.14
N LEU A 69 -1.13 8.47 -8.98
CA LEU A 69 -1.87 9.05 -10.09
C LEU A 69 -1.15 10.22 -10.78
N ILE A 70 -0.12 10.82 -10.20
CA ILE A 70 0.57 11.96 -10.84
C ILE A 70 1.62 11.58 -11.90
N ASN A 71 1.77 10.30 -12.21
CA ASN A 71 2.84 9.79 -13.09
C ASN A 71 2.43 9.63 -14.56
N SER A 72 1.48 10.40 -15.06
CA SER A 72 1.00 10.33 -16.46
C SER A 72 0.41 11.66 -16.89
N SER A 73 0.32 11.88 -18.21
CA SER A 73 -0.27 13.09 -18.79
C SER A 73 -1.80 13.15 -18.73
N LYS A 74 -2.47 12.09 -18.26
CA LYS A 74 -3.93 12.04 -18.10
C LYS A 74 -4.27 11.18 -16.91
N ILE A 75 -5.23 11.62 -16.10
CA ILE A 75 -5.67 10.91 -14.89
C ILE A 75 -6.20 9.49 -15.19
N GLN A 76 -6.93 9.33 -16.29
CA GLN A 76 -7.42 8.02 -16.72
C GLN A 76 -6.26 7.06 -16.99
N THR A 77 -5.25 7.50 -17.72
CA THR A 77 -4.07 6.67 -18.03
C THR A 77 -3.26 6.36 -16.77
N ALA A 78 -3.14 7.33 -15.85
CA ALA A 78 -2.52 7.13 -14.55
C ALA A 78 -3.25 6.06 -13.73
N PHE A 79 -4.58 6.14 -13.66
CA PHE A 79 -5.38 5.16 -12.93
C PHE A 79 -5.33 3.76 -13.57
N GLU A 80 -5.38 3.66 -14.89
CA GLU A 80 -5.24 2.37 -15.58
C GLU A 80 -3.89 1.70 -15.32
N LYS A 81 -2.82 2.48 -15.31
CA LYS A 81 -1.48 2.01 -14.96
C LYS A 81 -1.44 1.54 -13.51
N TRP A 82 -1.92 2.37 -12.59
CA TRP A 82 -2.01 2.05 -11.16
C TRP A 82 -2.82 0.78 -10.91
N ARG A 83 -3.98 0.62 -11.57
CA ARG A 83 -4.81 -0.58 -11.47
C ARG A 83 -4.06 -1.84 -11.88
N LYS A 84 -3.32 -1.79 -13.00
CA LYS A 84 -2.50 -2.93 -13.45
C LYS A 84 -1.39 -3.27 -12.46
N GLU A 85 -0.74 -2.27 -11.87
CA GLU A 85 0.30 -2.46 -10.86
C GLU A 85 -0.27 -3.10 -9.59
N CYS A 86 -1.41 -2.61 -9.09
CA CYS A 86 -2.11 -3.20 -7.94
C CYS A 86 -2.54 -4.64 -8.20
N GLU A 87 -3.12 -4.91 -9.37
CA GLU A 87 -3.55 -6.27 -9.76
C GLU A 87 -2.35 -7.22 -9.86
N HIS A 88 -1.25 -6.76 -10.45
CA HIS A 88 -0.02 -7.56 -10.52
C HIS A 88 0.51 -7.91 -9.12
N ARG A 89 0.60 -6.92 -8.21
CA ARG A 89 1.03 -7.15 -6.82
C ARG A 89 0.11 -8.13 -6.09
N PHE A 90 -1.19 -7.95 -6.25
CA PHE A 90 -2.21 -8.80 -5.65
C PHE A 90 -2.08 -10.25 -6.10
N ASN A 91 -2.00 -10.49 -7.40
CA ASN A 91 -1.89 -11.83 -7.98
C ASN A 91 -0.54 -12.48 -7.63
N GLN A 92 0.54 -11.70 -7.61
CA GLN A 92 1.86 -12.21 -7.23
C GLN A 92 1.91 -12.60 -5.74
N LEU A 93 1.32 -11.80 -4.85
CA LEU A 93 1.26 -12.14 -3.42
C LEU A 93 0.43 -13.40 -3.21
N ARG A 94 -0.75 -13.51 -3.86
CA ARG A 94 -1.56 -14.73 -3.83
C ARG A 94 -0.75 -15.96 -4.26
N SER A 95 -0.10 -15.88 -5.40
CA SER A 95 0.72 -16.99 -5.92
C SER A 95 1.85 -17.39 -4.97
N ASN A 96 2.52 -16.41 -4.35
CA ASN A 96 3.56 -16.68 -3.36
C ASN A 96 3.00 -17.36 -2.10
N GLU A 97 1.84 -16.91 -1.61
CA GLU A 97 1.20 -17.50 -0.43
C GLU A 97 0.65 -18.90 -0.68
N GLU A 98 0.07 -19.14 -1.86
CA GLU A 98 -0.39 -20.47 -2.27
C GLU A 98 0.79 -21.44 -2.40
N GLU A 99 1.91 -21.00 -2.96
CA GLU A 99 3.11 -21.82 -3.07
C GLU A 99 3.75 -22.08 -1.69
N LEU A 100 3.77 -21.09 -0.79
CA LEU A 100 4.19 -21.29 0.60
C LEU A 100 3.26 -22.28 1.33
N ASN A 101 1.94 -22.18 1.13
CA ASN A 101 0.99 -23.14 1.69
C ASN A 101 1.25 -24.55 1.15
N ARG A 102 1.46 -24.69 -0.16
CA ARG A 102 1.81 -26.00 -0.78
C ARG A 102 3.03 -26.61 -0.11
N ILE A 103 4.12 -25.84 0.00
CA ILE A 103 5.37 -26.32 0.60
C ILE A 103 5.15 -26.75 2.06
N PHE A 104 4.49 -25.93 2.86
CA PHE A 104 4.26 -26.28 4.27
C PHE A 104 3.25 -27.43 4.45
N ILE A 105 2.20 -27.51 3.65
CA ILE A 105 1.26 -28.63 3.64
C ILE A 105 2.01 -29.95 3.34
N ASP A 106 2.91 -29.93 2.37
CA ASP A 106 3.74 -31.10 2.02
C ASP A 106 4.70 -31.49 3.15
N ILE A 107 5.40 -30.50 3.76
CA ILE A 107 6.33 -30.75 4.87
C ILE A 107 5.64 -31.37 6.08
N TYR A 108 4.40 -30.94 6.37
CA TYR A 108 3.63 -31.41 7.53
C TYR A 108 2.71 -32.61 7.23
N GLY A 109 2.65 -33.06 5.97
CA GLY A 109 1.82 -34.20 5.57
C GLY A 109 0.32 -33.95 5.71
N LEU A 110 -0.16 -32.74 5.42
CA LEU A 110 -1.55 -32.31 5.62
C LEU A 110 -2.31 -32.12 4.30
N GLN A 111 -1.94 -32.85 3.25
CA GLN A 111 -2.54 -32.72 1.91
C GLN A 111 -4.01 -33.09 1.86
N ASP A 112 -4.41 -34.05 2.71
CA ASP A 112 -5.80 -34.51 2.80
C ASP A 112 -6.68 -33.58 3.65
N GLU A 113 -6.07 -32.70 4.47
CA GLU A 113 -6.74 -31.83 5.42
C GLU A 113 -6.85 -30.38 4.95
N LEU A 114 -5.90 -29.89 4.17
CA LEU A 114 -5.75 -28.49 3.84
C LEU A 114 -5.67 -28.23 2.32
N SER A 115 -6.44 -27.22 1.86
CA SER A 115 -6.30 -26.66 0.53
C SER A 115 -5.26 -25.54 0.53
N LEU A 116 -4.44 -25.50 -0.54
CA LEU A 116 -3.43 -24.46 -0.74
C LEU A 116 -4.03 -23.09 -1.11
N GLN A 117 -5.26 -23.05 -1.66
CA GLN A 117 -5.88 -21.85 -2.22
C GLN A 117 -6.05 -20.73 -1.19
N VAL A 118 -5.74 -19.50 -1.59
CA VAL A 118 -5.91 -18.29 -0.77
C VAL A 118 -7.08 -17.47 -1.34
N GLU A 119 -8.07 -17.17 -0.50
CA GLU A 119 -9.20 -16.36 -0.91
C GLU A 119 -8.81 -14.88 -1.04
N ASP A 120 -9.45 -14.14 -1.96
CA ASP A 120 -9.17 -12.72 -2.20
C ASP A 120 -9.23 -11.86 -0.93
N LYS A 121 -10.17 -12.18 -0.02
CA LYS A 121 -10.34 -11.45 1.26
C LYS A 121 -9.17 -11.63 2.24
N ASP A 122 -8.37 -12.69 2.07
CA ASP A 122 -7.23 -13.00 2.93
C ASP A 122 -5.92 -12.35 2.43
N ILE A 123 -5.93 -11.82 1.19
CA ILE A 123 -4.78 -11.11 0.62
C ILE A 123 -4.72 -9.69 1.18
N THR A 124 -3.59 -9.33 1.77
CA THR A 124 -3.41 -8.08 2.53
C THR A 124 -3.09 -6.86 1.68
N VAL A 125 -2.56 -7.04 0.45
CA VAL A 125 -2.33 -5.92 -0.48
C VAL A 125 -3.63 -5.52 -1.19
N ARG A 126 -3.77 -4.23 -1.50
CA ARG A 126 -5.02 -3.67 -2.01
C ARG A 126 -5.10 -3.75 -3.53
N LYS A 127 -6.28 -4.07 -4.06
CA LYS A 127 -6.63 -3.76 -5.45
C LYS A 127 -6.92 -2.27 -5.59
N ALA A 128 -6.72 -1.72 -6.78
CA ALA A 128 -7.10 -0.33 -7.05
C ALA A 128 -8.62 -0.19 -6.91
N ASP A 129 -9.04 0.94 -6.34
CA ASP A 129 -10.42 1.35 -6.20
C ASP A 129 -10.52 2.83 -6.60
N LEU A 130 -11.36 3.12 -7.61
CA LEU A 130 -11.39 4.45 -8.21
C LEU A 130 -11.79 5.53 -7.20
N GLU A 131 -12.83 5.28 -6.42
CA GLU A 131 -13.33 6.28 -5.47
C GLU A 131 -12.30 6.55 -4.36
N ARG A 132 -11.77 5.50 -3.76
CA ARG A 132 -10.74 5.61 -2.72
C ARG A 132 -9.48 6.30 -3.25
N ASP A 133 -9.03 5.92 -4.44
CA ASP A 133 -7.76 6.39 -4.98
C ASP A 133 -7.87 7.84 -5.50
N ILE A 134 -9.06 8.27 -5.96
CA ILE A 134 -9.35 9.69 -6.25
C ILE A 134 -9.44 10.51 -4.95
N LYS A 135 -10.09 10.01 -3.89
CA LYS A 135 -10.08 10.69 -2.58
C LYS A 135 -8.67 10.86 -2.03
N SER A 136 -7.83 9.84 -2.18
CA SER A 136 -6.41 9.91 -1.80
C SER A 136 -5.63 10.92 -2.65
N PHE A 137 -5.94 11.02 -3.95
CA PHE A 137 -5.34 12.03 -4.83
C PHE A 137 -5.72 13.46 -4.42
N ILE A 138 -6.98 13.69 -4.07
CA ILE A 138 -7.42 14.99 -3.53
C ILE A 138 -6.69 15.31 -2.22
N SER A 139 -6.57 14.33 -1.31
CA SER A 139 -5.80 14.50 -0.05
C SER A 139 -4.35 14.89 -0.32
N TYR A 140 -3.69 14.24 -1.27
CA TYR A 140 -2.33 14.57 -1.68
C TYR A 140 -2.23 16.00 -2.27
N ALA A 141 -3.19 16.40 -3.12
CA ALA A 141 -3.25 17.75 -3.68
C ALA A 141 -3.38 18.81 -2.55
N VAL A 142 -4.29 18.57 -1.59
CA VAL A 142 -4.41 19.44 -0.40
C VAL A 142 -3.09 19.48 0.39
N GLY A 143 -2.42 18.34 0.53
CA GLY A 143 -1.08 18.30 1.12
C GLY A 143 -0.05 19.15 0.37
N CYS A 144 -0.15 19.24 -0.97
CA CYS A 144 0.70 20.14 -1.77
C CYS A 144 0.32 21.61 -1.57
N MET A 145 -0.99 21.94 -1.46
CA MET A 145 -1.47 23.30 -1.20
C MET A 145 -0.91 23.85 0.12
N PHE A 146 -0.80 23.03 1.15
CA PHE A 146 -0.20 23.39 2.45
C PHE A 146 1.31 23.15 2.53
N GLY A 147 1.97 22.80 1.44
CA GLY A 147 3.42 22.56 1.39
C GLY A 147 3.90 21.29 2.10
N ARG A 148 3.00 20.43 2.57
CA ARG A 148 3.38 19.14 3.17
C ARG A 148 4.09 18.23 2.15
N TYR A 149 3.60 18.23 0.92
CA TYR A 149 4.19 17.57 -0.24
C TYR A 149 4.58 18.59 -1.30
N SER A 150 5.37 18.15 -2.26
CA SER A 150 5.74 18.93 -3.43
C SER A 150 5.74 18.04 -4.68
N LEU A 151 5.50 18.65 -5.84
CA LEU A 151 5.68 17.99 -7.13
C LEU A 151 7.16 17.88 -7.54
N ASP A 152 8.05 18.62 -6.86
CA ASP A 152 9.48 18.74 -7.20
C ASP A 152 10.39 17.81 -6.38
N VAL A 153 9.94 17.43 -5.15
CA VAL A 153 10.70 16.54 -4.26
C VAL A 153 9.86 15.36 -3.82
N GLU A 154 10.52 14.24 -3.51
CA GLU A 154 9.87 13.03 -3.02
C GLU A 154 9.69 13.07 -1.50
N GLY A 155 8.61 12.44 -1.02
CA GLY A 155 8.30 12.34 0.39
C GLY A 155 7.77 13.64 0.99
N LEU A 156 8.00 13.85 2.28
CA LEU A 156 7.60 15.07 2.98
C LEU A 156 8.52 16.23 2.59
N ALA A 157 7.95 17.25 1.95
CA ALA A 157 8.65 18.48 1.62
C ALA A 157 8.82 19.36 2.87
N TYR A 158 7.74 19.49 3.68
CA TYR A 158 7.74 20.21 4.95
C TYR A 158 6.91 19.46 5.99
N ALA A 159 7.48 19.29 7.17
CA ALA A 159 6.83 18.68 8.33
C ALA A 159 7.24 19.39 9.64
N GLY A 160 7.59 20.66 9.56
CA GLY A 160 8.12 21.49 10.64
C GLY A 160 9.60 21.87 10.45
N GLY A 161 10.10 22.80 11.26
CA GLY A 161 11.46 23.35 11.13
C GLY A 161 11.54 24.52 10.15
N ASP A 162 12.72 24.72 9.55
CA ASP A 162 12.96 25.84 8.64
C ASP A 162 12.28 25.63 7.28
N TRP A 163 11.53 26.64 6.84
CA TRP A 163 10.90 26.65 5.53
C TRP A 163 11.93 26.78 4.41
N ASN A 164 11.81 25.93 3.37
CA ASN A 164 12.67 26.00 2.21
C ASN A 164 11.83 26.10 0.92
N SER A 165 11.68 27.31 0.40
CA SER A 165 10.91 27.60 -0.82
C SER A 165 11.49 26.97 -2.10
N SER A 166 12.79 26.59 -2.12
CA SER A 166 13.42 25.96 -3.29
C SER A 166 12.87 24.56 -3.58
N LYS A 167 12.10 23.97 -2.67
CA LYS A 167 11.42 22.69 -2.87
C LYS A 167 10.13 22.77 -3.69
N TYR A 168 9.69 24.00 -4.05
CA TYR A 168 8.37 24.25 -4.67
C TYR A 168 8.54 25.14 -5.89
N SER A 169 8.64 24.53 -7.07
CA SER A 169 8.82 25.23 -8.35
C SER A 169 7.62 25.06 -9.28
N ASN A 170 7.11 23.83 -9.39
CA ASN A 170 6.00 23.53 -10.29
C ASN A 170 4.64 23.89 -9.70
N PHE A 171 4.46 23.69 -8.39
CA PHE A 171 3.26 24.07 -7.67
C PHE A 171 3.66 24.76 -6.36
N ILE A 172 3.31 26.05 -6.25
CA ILE A 172 3.66 26.88 -5.10
C ILE A 172 2.56 26.71 -4.03
N PRO A 173 2.91 26.34 -2.78
CA PRO A 173 1.94 26.28 -1.70
C PRO A 173 1.32 27.62 -1.39
N ASP A 174 0.14 27.60 -0.75
CA ASP A 174 -0.53 28.78 -0.27
C ASP A 174 0.37 29.63 0.64
N ALA A 175 0.30 30.96 0.47
CA ALA A 175 1.27 31.89 1.07
C ALA A 175 1.09 32.04 2.58
N ASP A 176 -0.13 32.00 3.07
CA ASP A 176 -0.46 32.19 4.51
C ASP A 176 -1.05 30.95 5.18
N ASN A 177 -1.20 29.87 4.42
CA ASN A 177 -1.82 28.60 4.84
C ASN A 177 -3.28 28.73 5.29
N ILE A 178 -4.03 29.71 4.74
CA ILE A 178 -5.46 29.91 4.99
C ILE A 178 -6.22 29.74 3.68
N ILE A 179 -6.71 28.54 3.43
CA ILE A 179 -7.42 28.21 2.19
C ILE A 179 -8.92 28.19 2.47
N PRO A 180 -9.73 29.09 1.86
CA PRO A 180 -11.20 29.07 2.00
C PRO A 180 -11.77 27.74 1.44
N ILE A 181 -12.66 27.13 2.21
CA ILE A 181 -13.33 25.89 1.76
C ILE A 181 -14.67 26.27 1.14
N MET A 182 -14.75 26.14 -0.16
CA MET A 182 -15.94 26.43 -0.96
C MET A 182 -16.33 25.16 -1.74
N ASP A 183 -17.58 25.07 -2.18
CA ASP A 183 -18.09 23.98 -3.03
C ASP A 183 -18.05 24.32 -4.52
N GLU A 184 -17.73 25.58 -4.85
CA GLU A 184 -17.51 26.08 -6.21
C GLU A 184 -16.38 27.12 -6.21
N GLU A 185 -15.82 27.46 -7.37
CA GLU A 185 -14.83 28.51 -7.54
C GLU A 185 -15.46 29.89 -7.23
N TYR A 186 -14.96 30.54 -6.19
CA TYR A 186 -15.46 31.86 -5.76
C TYR A 186 -14.32 32.87 -5.50
N PHE A 187 -13.26 32.45 -4.83
CA PHE A 187 -12.05 33.23 -4.61
C PHE A 187 -10.89 32.65 -5.39
N ASP A 188 -9.94 33.48 -5.80
CA ASP A 188 -8.75 33.03 -6.54
C ASP A 188 -7.87 32.06 -5.74
N ASP A 189 -7.98 32.07 -4.41
CA ASP A 189 -7.23 31.26 -3.46
C ASP A 189 -8.07 30.19 -2.74
N ASP A 190 -9.32 29.97 -3.17
CA ASP A 190 -10.14 28.91 -2.57
C ASP A 190 -9.66 27.51 -2.94
N ILE A 191 -10.14 26.50 -2.19
CA ILE A 191 -9.69 25.11 -2.35
C ILE A 191 -10.03 24.53 -3.74
N VAL A 192 -11.11 25.00 -4.36
CA VAL A 192 -11.54 24.53 -5.69
C VAL A 192 -10.64 25.11 -6.76
N CYS A 193 -10.37 26.42 -6.72
CA CYS A 193 -9.42 27.10 -7.62
C CYS A 193 -8.03 26.46 -7.53
N GLN A 194 -7.50 26.32 -6.32
CA GLN A 194 -6.19 25.70 -6.09
C GLN A 194 -6.14 24.25 -6.56
N PHE A 195 -7.23 23.47 -6.41
CA PHE A 195 -7.30 22.11 -6.91
C PHE A 195 -7.31 22.05 -8.44
N VAL A 196 -8.05 22.94 -9.09
CA VAL A 196 -8.06 23.06 -10.56
C VAL A 196 -6.66 23.39 -11.07
N ASP A 197 -5.95 24.32 -10.44
CA ASP A 197 -4.59 24.68 -10.82
C ASP A 197 -3.58 23.54 -10.57
N PHE A 198 -3.73 22.82 -9.46
CA PHE A 198 -2.94 21.62 -9.23
C PHE A 198 -3.14 20.57 -10.33
N VAL A 199 -4.40 20.32 -10.74
CA VAL A 199 -4.71 19.38 -11.82
C VAL A 199 -4.13 19.83 -13.16
N LYS A 200 -4.20 21.13 -13.48
CA LYS A 200 -3.55 21.69 -14.68
C LYS A 200 -2.03 21.51 -14.67
N VAL A 201 -1.39 21.75 -13.52
CA VAL A 201 0.07 21.55 -13.40
C VAL A 201 0.44 20.07 -13.58
N VAL A 202 -0.37 19.16 -13.04
CA VAL A 202 -0.07 17.71 -13.10
C VAL A 202 -0.36 17.09 -14.47
N TYR A 203 -1.45 17.50 -15.13
CA TYR A 203 -1.92 16.82 -16.34
C TYR A 203 -1.87 17.71 -17.60
N GLY A 204 -1.62 19.00 -17.46
CA GLY A 204 -1.72 19.99 -18.53
C GLY A 204 -3.16 20.50 -18.70
N GLU A 205 -3.34 21.45 -19.64
CA GLU A 205 -4.66 22.00 -20.03
C GLU A 205 -5.50 21.01 -20.84
#